data_73d20dba56d9737bc277425ecc0fad43
#
_entry.id   73d20dba56d9737bc277425ecc0fad43
#
_cell.length_a   1.000
_cell.length_b   1.000
_cell.length_c   1.000
_cell.angle_alpha   90.00
_cell.angle_beta   90.00
_cell.angle_gamma   90.00
#
_symmetry.space_group_name_H-M   'P 1'
#
loop_
_entity.id
_entity.type
_entity.pdbx_description
1 polymer ?
#
loop_
_entity_poly.entity_id
_entity_poly.type
_entity_poly.pdbx_seq_one_letter_code
_entity_poly.pdbx_strand_id
1 'polypeptide(L)'
;MNKLLLFLLIVFNSTLVFAQRTDSSASKPGKVRNVDGSIMNPSKSIQENILASPNFSTLSSIMREDTTNIFSGTPITVFAPDNKAFSRLPAGTVDTLLLPVHKPDLLNLLKYHAVAGKITSNDIERQIKAGNGRATFTTLSGRTLTAKINENRNIVLTDENGGQSVISRLDVQQSNGILYVITQVLLPKFTP
;
A
#
# COMPACT_ATOMS: atom_id res chain seq x y z
N MET A 1 -71.36 -19.40 47.09
CA MET A 1 -70.50 -18.17 47.38
C MET A 1 -69.20 -18.38 46.76
N ASN A 2 -69.04 -18.02 45.48
CA ASN A 2 -67.79 -18.19 44.72
C ASN A 2 -67.09 -16.84 44.53
N LYS A 3 -65.95 -16.74 45.11
CA LYS A 3 -65.02 -15.55 44.86
C LYS A 3 -64.20 -15.81 43.64
N LEU A 4 -64.51 -15.08 42.57
CA LEU A 4 -63.79 -15.08 41.31
C LEU A 4 -62.50 -14.22 41.49
N LEU A 5 -61.36 -14.86 41.50
CA LEU A 5 -60.02 -14.16 41.50
C LEU A 5 -59.64 -13.83 40.09
N LEU A 6 -59.63 -12.54 39.75
CA LEU A 6 -59.18 -12.03 38.47
C LEU A 6 -57.67 -11.87 38.50
N PHE A 7 -56.94 -12.76 37.79
CA PHE A 7 -55.47 -12.63 37.62
C PHE A 7 -55.20 -11.68 36.46
N LEU A 8 -54.71 -10.51 36.78
CA LEU A 8 -54.25 -9.52 35.81
C LEU A 8 -52.82 -9.89 35.36
N LEU A 9 -52.68 -10.39 34.13
CA LEU A 9 -51.40 -10.74 33.51
C LEU A 9 -50.79 -9.47 32.92
N ILE A 10 -49.83 -8.86 33.63
CA ILE A 10 -49.05 -7.75 33.10
C ILE A 10 -47.94 -8.33 32.23
N VAL A 11 -48.13 -8.24 30.91
CA VAL A 11 -47.07 -8.56 29.93
C VAL A 11 -46.07 -7.41 29.89
N PHE A 12 -44.90 -7.62 30.47
CA PHE A 12 -43.80 -6.68 30.44
C PHE A 12 -43.07 -6.87 29.11
N ASN A 13 -43.39 -6.03 28.08
CA ASN A 13 -42.67 -5.98 26.84
C ASN A 13 -41.33 -5.26 27.09
N SER A 14 -40.28 -6.03 27.40
CA SER A 14 -38.92 -5.52 27.40
C SER A 14 -38.37 -5.49 25.98
N THR A 15 -38.49 -4.35 25.32
CA THR A 15 -37.76 -4.07 24.08
C THR A 15 -36.29 -3.96 24.40
N LEU A 16 -35.53 -5.01 24.09
CA LEU A 16 -34.08 -4.96 24.06
C LEU A 16 -33.65 -4.05 22.90
N VAL A 17 -33.36 -2.79 23.20
CA VAL A 17 -32.68 -1.90 22.30
C VAL A 17 -31.22 -2.38 22.21
N PHE A 18 -30.90 -3.13 21.16
CA PHE A 18 -29.52 -3.37 20.77
C PHE A 18 -28.96 -2.05 20.30
N ALA A 19 -28.27 -1.35 21.18
CA ALA A 19 -27.38 -0.26 20.78
C ALA A 19 -26.23 -0.87 19.95
N GLN A 20 -26.34 -0.80 18.64
CA GLN A 20 -25.22 -1.03 17.73
C GLN A 20 -24.15 0.03 18.07
N ARG A 21 -23.14 -0.40 18.84
CA ARG A 21 -21.88 0.33 18.88
C ARG A 21 -21.30 0.26 17.46
N THR A 22 -21.50 1.33 16.72
CA THR A 22 -20.67 1.61 15.56
C THR A 22 -19.28 1.93 16.11
N ASP A 23 -18.43 0.93 16.19
CA ASP A 23 -16.99 1.14 16.38
C ASP A 23 -16.47 1.84 15.13
N SER A 24 -16.72 3.15 15.06
CA SER A 24 -15.99 4.05 14.18
C SER A 24 -14.56 4.18 14.72
N SER A 25 -13.76 3.14 14.50
CA SER A 25 -12.32 3.23 14.59
C SER A 25 -11.82 4.06 13.41
N ALA A 26 -12.26 5.32 13.35
CA ALA A 26 -11.65 6.32 12.51
C ALA A 26 -10.23 6.54 13.05
N SER A 27 -9.27 5.83 12.48
CA SER A 27 -7.85 6.11 12.74
C SER A 27 -7.62 7.60 12.50
N LYS A 28 -7.04 8.29 13.50
CA LYS A 28 -6.69 9.71 13.38
C LYS A 28 -6.00 9.94 12.04
N PRO A 29 -6.42 10.96 11.25
CA PRO A 29 -5.76 11.25 9.97
C PRO A 29 -4.26 11.44 10.23
N GLY A 30 -3.45 10.76 9.43
CA GLY A 30 -2.00 10.86 9.52
C GLY A 30 -1.55 12.32 9.37
N LYS A 31 -0.34 12.64 9.85
CA LYS A 31 0.22 13.99 9.68
C LYS A 31 0.67 14.18 8.22
N VAL A 32 0.45 15.39 7.69
CA VAL A 32 1.08 15.82 6.43
C VAL A 32 2.59 15.64 6.56
N ARG A 33 3.20 14.99 5.58
CA ARG A 33 4.65 14.72 5.57
C ARG A 33 5.32 15.36 4.38
N ASN A 34 6.45 15.98 4.61
CA ASN A 34 7.36 16.35 3.53
C ASN A 34 8.25 15.14 3.21
N VAL A 35 8.15 14.66 1.98
CA VAL A 35 8.94 13.55 1.45
C VAL A 35 9.85 14.13 0.36
N ASP A 36 11.08 14.41 0.75
CA ASP A 36 12.13 14.92 -0.14
C ASP A 36 11.71 16.17 -0.97
N GLY A 37 10.98 17.10 -0.32
CA GLY A 37 10.45 18.31 -0.96
C GLY A 37 9.02 18.18 -1.50
N SER A 38 8.45 17.00 -1.50
CA SER A 38 7.05 16.77 -1.89
C SER A 38 6.15 16.67 -0.66
N ILE A 39 5.06 17.42 -0.66
CA ILE A 39 4.06 17.37 0.43
C ILE A 39 3.11 16.23 0.16
N MET A 40 3.12 15.23 1.06
CA MET A 40 2.17 14.11 1.05
C MET A 40 1.04 14.38 2.03
N ASN A 41 -0.17 14.49 1.52
CA ASN A 41 -1.37 14.74 2.30
C ASN A 41 -2.08 13.40 2.61
N PRO A 42 -2.24 13.02 3.89
CA PRO A 42 -2.84 11.73 4.25
C PRO A 42 -4.35 11.64 3.93
N SER A 43 -5.01 12.77 3.64
CA SER A 43 -6.40 12.79 3.19
C SER A 43 -6.55 12.51 1.69
N LYS A 44 -5.45 12.53 0.92
CA LYS A 44 -5.41 12.17 -0.49
C LYS A 44 -5.00 10.72 -0.67
N SER A 45 -5.39 10.13 -1.78
CA SER A 45 -4.94 8.80 -2.19
C SER A 45 -3.45 8.79 -2.56
N ILE A 46 -2.87 7.60 -2.62
CA ILE A 46 -1.50 7.39 -3.09
C ILE A 46 -1.33 7.98 -4.50
N GLN A 47 -2.30 7.71 -5.39
CA GLN A 47 -2.27 8.22 -6.75
C GLN A 47 -2.28 9.74 -6.81
N GLU A 48 -3.20 10.41 -6.10
CA GLU A 48 -3.29 11.88 -6.08
C GLU A 48 -2.00 12.53 -5.54
N ASN A 49 -1.40 11.96 -4.51
CA ASN A 49 -0.15 12.47 -3.96
C ASN A 49 1.04 12.27 -4.91
N ILE A 50 1.16 11.11 -5.55
CA ILE A 50 2.21 10.84 -6.55
C ILE A 50 2.06 11.79 -7.76
N LEU A 51 0.85 11.94 -8.29
CA LEU A 51 0.58 12.81 -9.44
C LEU A 51 0.86 14.29 -9.16
N ALA A 52 0.75 14.72 -7.91
CA ALA A 52 1.02 16.09 -7.47
C ALA A 52 2.49 16.33 -7.05
N SER A 53 3.33 15.29 -7.06
CA SER A 53 4.68 15.34 -6.48
C SER A 53 5.77 15.45 -7.54
N PRO A 54 6.59 16.51 -7.54
CA PRO A 54 7.70 16.65 -8.49
C PRO A 54 8.73 15.52 -8.38
N ASN A 55 8.95 14.97 -7.18
CA ASN A 55 9.92 13.88 -6.96
C ASN A 55 9.50 12.54 -7.52
N PHE A 56 8.25 12.40 -7.91
CA PHE A 56 7.69 11.20 -8.53
C PHE A 56 7.23 11.45 -9.97
N SER A 57 7.78 12.46 -10.66
CA SER A 57 7.33 12.83 -12.02
C SER A 57 7.44 11.67 -13.01
N THR A 58 8.50 10.86 -12.95
CA THR A 58 8.67 9.67 -13.79
C THR A 58 7.60 8.62 -13.47
N LEU A 59 7.40 8.29 -12.19
CA LEU A 59 6.34 7.36 -11.77
C LEU A 59 4.95 7.91 -12.14
N SER A 60 4.74 9.21 -11.99
CA SER A 60 3.53 9.91 -12.39
C SER A 60 3.23 9.75 -13.90
N SER A 61 4.24 9.89 -14.76
CA SER A 61 4.11 9.67 -16.20
C SER A 61 3.67 8.23 -16.51
N ILE A 62 4.31 7.26 -15.86
CA ILE A 62 3.97 5.84 -15.97
C ILE A 62 2.53 5.57 -15.49
N MET A 63 2.13 6.15 -14.36
CA MET A 63 0.77 5.97 -13.82
C MET A 63 -0.33 6.57 -14.68
N ARG A 64 -0.03 7.61 -15.49
CA ARG A 64 -1.00 8.19 -16.43
C ARG A 64 -1.37 7.22 -17.56
N GLU A 65 -0.50 6.29 -17.90
CA GLU A 65 -0.77 5.22 -18.87
C GLU A 65 -1.64 4.10 -18.30
N ASP A 66 -1.82 4.07 -16.95
CA ASP A 66 -2.68 3.10 -16.28
C ASP A 66 -4.16 3.49 -16.38
N THR A 67 -4.88 2.83 -17.27
CA THR A 67 -6.34 2.96 -17.42
C THR A 67 -7.11 2.04 -16.47
N THR A 68 -6.44 1.17 -15.73
CA THR A 68 -7.06 0.17 -14.84
C THR A 68 -7.20 0.63 -13.40
N ASN A 69 -6.66 1.81 -13.08
CA ASN A 69 -6.67 2.37 -11.72
C ASN A 69 -6.14 1.39 -10.67
N ILE A 70 -4.97 0.79 -10.92
CA ILE A 70 -4.34 -0.23 -10.06
C ILE A 70 -4.29 0.20 -8.59
N PHE A 71 -4.12 1.49 -8.33
CA PHE A 71 -3.97 2.05 -6.99
C PHE A 71 -5.28 2.59 -6.39
N SER A 72 -6.43 2.34 -7.00
CA SER A 72 -7.73 2.75 -6.50
C SER A 72 -8.46 1.60 -5.77
N GLY A 73 -9.24 1.94 -4.76
CA GLY A 73 -10.26 1.08 -4.18
C GLY A 73 -9.87 0.42 -2.86
N THR A 74 -9.16 -0.69 -2.87
CA THR A 74 -8.78 -1.43 -1.65
C THR A 74 -7.57 -0.80 -0.96
N PRO A 75 -7.43 -0.92 0.38
CA PRO A 75 -6.20 -0.53 1.05
C PRO A 75 -4.99 -1.25 0.44
N ILE A 76 -3.97 -0.48 0.06
CA ILE A 76 -2.75 -0.99 -0.56
C ILE A 76 -1.50 -0.43 0.09
N THR A 77 -0.40 -1.15 -0.06
CA THR A 77 0.94 -0.69 0.25
C THR A 77 1.72 -0.55 -1.05
N VAL A 78 2.25 0.65 -1.32
CA VAL A 78 3.01 0.93 -2.54
C VAL A 78 4.46 1.24 -2.20
N PHE A 79 5.37 0.56 -2.85
CA PHE A 79 6.81 0.82 -2.83
C PHE A 79 7.15 1.71 -4.02
N ALA A 80 7.11 3.02 -3.80
CA ALA A 80 7.23 4.04 -4.85
C ALA A 80 8.70 4.41 -5.11
N PRO A 81 9.25 4.10 -6.29
CA PRO A 81 10.55 4.63 -6.70
C PRO A 81 10.43 6.12 -7.01
N ASP A 82 11.34 6.92 -6.45
CA ASP A 82 11.47 8.33 -6.79
C ASP A 82 12.21 8.53 -8.14
N ASN A 83 12.32 9.78 -8.61
CA ASN A 83 13.03 10.08 -9.85
C ASN A 83 14.51 9.63 -9.82
N LYS A 84 15.14 9.66 -8.62
CA LYS A 84 16.54 9.18 -8.46
C LYS A 84 16.62 7.67 -8.60
N ALA A 85 15.60 6.93 -8.18
CA ALA A 85 15.53 5.49 -8.38
C ALA A 85 15.45 5.14 -9.88
N PHE A 86 14.65 5.87 -10.63
CA PHE A 86 14.53 5.69 -12.09
C PHE A 86 15.82 6.08 -12.82
N SER A 87 16.53 7.13 -12.39
CA SER A 87 17.80 7.54 -13.02
C SER A 87 18.93 6.52 -12.89
N ARG A 88 18.75 5.49 -12.05
CA ARG A 88 19.71 4.37 -11.92
C ARG A 88 19.45 3.23 -12.89
N LEU A 89 18.34 3.26 -13.60
CA LEU A 89 18.09 2.33 -14.69
C LEU A 89 19.01 2.66 -15.89
N PRO A 90 19.33 1.68 -16.73
CA PRO A 90 20.01 1.95 -18.00
C PRO A 90 19.30 3.04 -18.81
N ALA A 91 20.09 3.88 -19.48
CA ALA A 91 19.53 4.94 -20.32
C ALA A 91 18.55 4.38 -21.35
N GLY A 92 17.43 5.09 -21.56
CA GLY A 92 16.37 4.68 -22.49
C GLY A 92 15.39 3.62 -21.96
N THR A 93 15.63 3.02 -20.78
CA THR A 93 14.72 2.00 -20.22
C THR A 93 13.31 2.56 -20.00
N VAL A 94 13.21 3.75 -19.42
CA VAL A 94 11.88 4.38 -19.16
C VAL A 94 11.19 4.72 -20.47
N ASP A 95 11.93 5.29 -21.44
CA ASP A 95 11.38 5.65 -22.75
C ASP A 95 10.87 4.41 -23.49
N THR A 96 11.59 3.30 -23.41
CA THR A 96 11.17 2.01 -23.98
C THR A 96 9.91 1.50 -23.31
N LEU A 97 9.83 1.54 -21.97
CA LEU A 97 8.64 1.10 -21.23
C LEU A 97 7.40 1.95 -21.52
N LEU A 98 7.57 3.21 -21.90
CA LEU A 98 6.46 4.10 -22.24
C LEU A 98 5.96 3.89 -23.69
N LEU A 99 6.63 3.06 -24.52
CA LEU A 99 6.12 2.74 -25.84
C LEU A 99 4.81 1.92 -25.75
N PRO A 100 3.83 2.17 -26.61
CA PRO A 100 2.53 1.46 -26.57
C PRO A 100 2.65 -0.06 -26.60
N VAL A 101 3.65 -0.60 -27.29
CA VAL A 101 3.91 -2.06 -27.37
C VAL A 101 4.29 -2.67 -26.02
N HIS A 102 4.87 -1.87 -25.09
CA HIS A 102 5.28 -2.29 -23.75
C HIS A 102 4.26 -1.94 -22.66
N LYS A 103 3.06 -1.50 -23.03
CA LYS A 103 2.00 -1.18 -22.05
C LYS A 103 1.69 -2.34 -21.09
N PRO A 104 1.62 -3.61 -21.49
CA PRO A 104 1.43 -4.73 -20.57
C PRO A 104 2.59 -4.86 -19.55
N ASP A 105 3.84 -4.66 -20.00
CA ASP A 105 5.03 -4.72 -19.15
C ASP A 105 5.03 -3.59 -18.12
N LEU A 106 4.64 -2.40 -18.56
CA LEU A 106 4.50 -1.21 -17.72
C LEU A 106 3.45 -1.43 -16.61
N LEU A 107 2.28 -1.95 -16.96
CA LEU A 107 1.23 -2.27 -15.98
C LEU A 107 1.67 -3.36 -15.02
N ASN A 108 2.40 -4.37 -15.51
CA ASN A 108 2.97 -5.41 -14.66
C ASN A 108 4.02 -4.84 -13.70
N LEU A 109 4.86 -3.93 -14.16
CA LEU A 109 5.82 -3.21 -13.33
C LEU A 109 5.12 -2.41 -12.22
N LEU A 110 4.07 -1.65 -12.52
CA LEU A 110 3.29 -0.92 -11.52
C LEU A 110 2.69 -1.88 -10.48
N LYS A 111 2.07 -2.97 -10.92
CA LYS A 111 1.50 -4.01 -10.05
C LYS A 111 2.56 -4.69 -9.18
N TYR A 112 3.78 -4.84 -9.68
CA TYR A 112 4.88 -5.42 -8.94
C TYR A 112 5.35 -4.55 -7.76
N HIS A 113 5.15 -3.24 -7.85
CA HIS A 113 5.46 -2.28 -6.79
C HIS A 113 4.35 -2.12 -5.75
N ALA A 114 3.28 -2.88 -5.83
CA ALA A 114 2.15 -2.78 -4.92
C ALA A 114 1.79 -4.13 -4.29
N VAL A 115 1.41 -4.10 -3.01
CA VAL A 115 0.93 -5.24 -2.24
C VAL A 115 -0.44 -4.90 -1.66
N ALA A 116 -1.35 -5.87 -1.64
CA ALA A 116 -2.67 -5.70 -1.04
C ALA A 116 -2.56 -5.48 0.48
N GLY A 117 -3.42 -4.59 1.00
CA GLY A 117 -3.49 -4.29 2.43
C GLY A 117 -2.58 -3.14 2.87
N LYS A 118 -2.85 -2.65 4.07
CA LYS A 118 -2.11 -1.60 4.76
C LYS A 118 -1.04 -2.25 5.63
N ILE A 119 0.18 -2.38 5.12
CA ILE A 119 1.30 -3.04 5.79
C ILE A 119 2.23 -1.97 6.34
N THR A 120 2.31 -1.82 7.66
CA THR A 120 3.22 -0.87 8.32
C THR A 120 4.65 -1.40 8.38
N SER A 121 5.62 -0.52 8.64
CA SER A 121 7.01 -0.93 8.87
C SER A 121 7.13 -1.93 10.03
N ASN A 122 6.36 -1.74 11.09
CA ASN A 122 6.29 -2.69 12.22
C ASN A 122 5.74 -4.07 11.77
N ASP A 123 4.79 -4.10 10.83
CA ASP A 123 4.28 -5.35 10.28
C ASP A 123 5.35 -6.07 9.45
N ILE A 124 6.08 -5.30 8.61
CA ILE A 124 7.21 -5.83 7.83
C ILE A 124 8.28 -6.41 8.75
N GLU A 125 8.70 -5.66 9.78
CA GLU A 125 9.71 -6.12 10.74
C GLU A 125 9.25 -7.37 11.52
N ARG A 126 7.99 -7.42 11.93
CA ARG A 126 7.42 -8.57 12.62
C ARG A 126 7.43 -9.81 11.72
N GLN A 127 7.07 -9.67 10.45
CA GLN A 127 7.12 -10.76 9.47
C GLN A 127 8.56 -11.21 9.18
N ILE A 128 9.53 -10.28 9.11
CA ILE A 128 10.95 -10.60 8.97
C ILE A 128 11.43 -11.44 10.15
N LYS A 129 11.08 -11.04 11.38
CA LYS A 129 11.44 -11.79 12.60
C LYS A 129 10.82 -13.19 12.61
N ALA A 130 9.53 -13.30 12.28
CA ALA A 130 8.81 -14.58 12.23
C ALA A 130 9.35 -15.50 11.12
N GLY A 131 9.84 -14.93 10.02
CA GLY A 131 10.37 -15.66 8.86
C GLY A 131 11.89 -15.86 8.88
N ASN A 132 12.52 -15.96 10.07
CA ASN A 132 13.96 -16.21 10.22
C ASN A 132 14.83 -15.20 9.45
N GLY A 133 14.53 -13.90 9.60
CA GLY A 133 15.28 -12.82 8.97
C GLY A 133 14.79 -12.44 7.57
N ARG A 134 13.69 -13.01 7.10
CA ARG A 134 13.10 -12.72 5.78
C ARG A 134 11.57 -12.65 5.85
N ALA A 135 10.97 -11.66 5.20
CA ALA A 135 9.56 -11.64 4.89
C ALA A 135 9.35 -11.77 3.38
N THR A 136 8.23 -12.36 2.99
CA THR A 136 7.85 -12.54 1.59
C THR A 136 6.46 -11.98 1.37
N PHE A 137 6.30 -11.16 0.33
CA PHE A 137 5.05 -10.52 -0.03
C PHE A 137 4.65 -10.93 -1.44
N THR A 138 3.38 -11.24 -1.63
CA THR A 138 2.80 -11.38 -2.97
C THR A 138 2.33 -10.01 -3.44
N THR A 139 2.87 -9.54 -4.55
CA THR A 139 2.53 -8.26 -5.16
C THR A 139 1.22 -8.35 -5.95
N LEU A 140 0.66 -7.21 -6.36
CA LEU A 140 -0.55 -7.20 -7.20
C LEU A 140 -0.34 -7.81 -8.59
N SER A 141 0.93 -8.00 -9.01
CA SER A 141 1.25 -8.77 -10.21
C SER A 141 1.23 -10.28 -10.01
N GLY A 142 0.97 -10.76 -8.77
CA GLY A 142 1.05 -12.18 -8.40
C GLY A 142 2.46 -12.69 -8.16
N ARG A 143 3.46 -11.82 -8.27
CA ARG A 143 4.87 -12.14 -8.12
C ARG A 143 5.39 -11.90 -6.72
N THR A 144 6.57 -12.41 -6.41
CA THR A 144 7.16 -12.39 -5.07
C THR A 144 8.11 -11.22 -4.88
N LEU A 145 7.97 -10.53 -3.75
CA LEU A 145 8.89 -9.53 -3.26
C LEU A 145 9.38 -9.95 -1.86
N THR A 146 10.69 -9.90 -1.64
CA THR A 146 11.28 -10.29 -0.36
C THR A 146 11.79 -9.06 0.39
N ALA A 147 11.61 -9.02 1.71
CA ALA A 147 12.16 -7.99 2.60
C ALA A 147 13.10 -8.58 3.64
N LYS A 148 14.18 -7.88 3.95
CA LYS A 148 15.14 -8.17 5.01
C LYS A 148 15.55 -6.88 5.72
N ILE A 149 16.10 -7.01 6.93
CA ILE A 149 16.79 -5.89 7.60
C ILE A 149 18.28 -6.07 7.36
N ASN A 150 18.95 -5.02 6.86
CA ASN A 150 20.39 -5.02 6.66
C ASN A 150 21.15 -4.59 7.94
N GLU A 151 22.48 -4.63 7.90
CA GLU A 151 23.37 -4.25 9.01
C GLU A 151 23.14 -2.80 9.50
N ASN A 152 22.75 -1.90 8.59
CA ASN A 152 22.39 -0.52 8.90
C ASN A 152 20.95 -0.35 9.43
N ARG A 153 20.26 -1.46 9.74
CA ARG A 153 18.88 -1.50 10.22
C ARG A 153 17.85 -0.93 9.25
N ASN A 154 18.18 -0.86 7.97
CA ASN A 154 17.23 -0.49 6.93
C ASN A 154 16.47 -1.72 6.42
N ILE A 155 15.20 -1.53 6.08
CA ILE A 155 14.45 -2.55 5.34
C ILE A 155 14.91 -2.50 3.89
N VAL A 156 15.38 -3.64 3.39
CA VAL A 156 15.81 -3.85 2.01
C VAL A 156 14.84 -4.80 1.34
N LEU A 157 14.29 -4.36 0.23
CA LEU A 157 13.46 -5.17 -0.66
C LEU A 157 14.37 -5.85 -1.69
N THR A 158 14.06 -7.09 -2.02
CA THR A 158 14.77 -7.85 -3.07
C THR A 158 13.75 -8.38 -4.05
N ASP A 159 13.92 -8.07 -5.32
CA ASP A 159 13.10 -8.56 -6.41
C ASP A 159 13.47 -9.98 -6.87
N GLU A 160 12.72 -10.53 -7.83
CA GLU A 160 12.94 -11.90 -8.34
C GLU A 160 14.23 -12.06 -9.16
N ASN A 161 14.85 -10.95 -9.61
CA ASN A 161 16.13 -10.95 -10.31
C ASN A 161 17.32 -10.78 -9.37
N GLY A 162 17.06 -10.63 -8.05
CA GLY A 162 18.08 -10.36 -7.04
C GLY A 162 18.42 -8.87 -6.90
N GLY A 163 17.73 -7.98 -7.62
CA GLY A 163 17.85 -6.54 -7.47
C GLY A 163 17.40 -6.08 -6.09
N GLN A 164 18.15 -5.16 -5.48
CA GLN A 164 17.88 -4.70 -4.12
C GLN A 164 17.52 -3.22 -4.09
N SER A 165 16.55 -2.88 -3.26
CA SER A 165 16.12 -1.51 -3.04
C SER A 165 15.94 -1.24 -1.55
N VAL A 166 16.54 -0.18 -1.04
CA VAL A 166 16.39 0.27 0.35
C VAL A 166 15.12 1.12 0.45
N ILE A 167 14.35 0.92 1.51
CA ILE A 167 13.26 1.82 1.86
C ILE A 167 13.85 3.07 2.52
N SER A 168 13.76 4.21 1.86
CA SER A 168 14.30 5.49 2.32
C SER A 168 13.31 6.30 3.15
N ARG A 169 12.01 6.11 2.95
CA ARG A 169 10.92 6.73 3.73
C ARG A 169 9.88 5.68 4.08
N LEU A 170 9.61 5.57 5.37
CA LEU A 170 8.70 4.58 5.96
C LEU A 170 7.33 5.20 6.26
N ASP A 171 6.27 4.39 6.14
CA ASP A 171 4.94 4.67 6.69
C ASP A 171 4.35 6.03 6.29
N VAL A 172 4.46 6.42 5.01
CA VAL A 172 3.81 7.63 4.51
C VAL A 172 2.32 7.31 4.32
N GLN A 173 1.51 7.70 5.33
CA GLN A 173 0.08 7.41 5.38
C GLN A 173 -0.67 8.16 4.27
N GLN A 174 -1.59 7.44 3.61
CA GLN A 174 -2.47 7.94 2.57
C GLN A 174 -3.91 7.51 2.87
N SER A 175 -4.91 8.13 2.23
CA SER A 175 -6.32 7.79 2.48
C SER A 175 -6.63 6.32 2.16
N ASN A 176 -6.04 5.79 1.10
CA ASN A 176 -6.24 4.42 0.63
C ASN A 176 -5.09 3.46 0.91
N GLY A 177 -4.07 3.84 1.72
CA GLY A 177 -2.97 2.91 1.99
C GLY A 177 -1.74 3.52 2.64
N ILE A 178 -0.61 2.88 2.40
CA ILE A 178 0.72 3.32 2.87
C ILE A 178 1.65 3.39 1.65
N LEU A 179 2.42 4.48 1.58
CA LEU A 179 3.46 4.65 0.59
C LEU A 179 4.83 4.54 1.29
N TYR A 180 5.71 3.77 0.69
CA TYR A 180 7.13 3.68 1.00
C TYR A 180 7.92 4.26 -0.16
N VAL A 181 8.94 5.07 0.12
CA VAL A 181 9.87 5.51 -0.93
C VAL A 181 11.04 4.57 -1.00
N ILE A 182 11.37 4.13 -2.19
CA ILE A 182 12.44 3.17 -2.44
C ILE A 182 13.53 3.75 -3.34
N THR A 183 14.76 3.27 -3.16
CA THR A 183 15.96 3.84 -3.79
C THR A 183 16.29 3.27 -5.17
N GLN A 184 15.64 2.17 -5.57
CA GLN A 184 15.80 1.56 -6.89
C GLN A 184 14.46 1.00 -7.36
N VAL A 185 14.24 0.96 -8.66
CA VAL A 185 13.08 0.31 -9.28
C VAL A 185 13.23 -1.20 -9.11
N LEU A 186 12.16 -1.86 -8.66
CA LEU A 186 12.10 -3.31 -8.53
C LEU A 186 11.61 -3.91 -9.86
N LEU A 187 12.32 -4.89 -10.36
CA LEU A 187 12.03 -5.49 -11.66
C LEU A 187 11.44 -6.89 -11.48
N PRO A 188 10.21 -7.16 -11.97
CA PRO A 188 9.69 -8.52 -12.00
C PRO A 188 10.52 -9.36 -12.96
N LYS A 189 10.57 -10.66 -12.71
CA LYS A 189 11.13 -11.58 -13.70
C LYS A 189 10.14 -11.68 -14.86
N PHE A 190 10.56 -11.21 -16.03
CA PHE A 190 9.76 -11.40 -17.23
C PHE A 190 9.83 -12.87 -17.63
N THR A 191 8.68 -13.52 -17.74
CA THR A 191 8.57 -14.84 -18.39
C THR A 191 8.37 -14.60 -19.87
N PRO A 192 9.17 -15.21 -20.74
CA PRO A 192 8.99 -15.12 -22.19
C PRO A 192 7.65 -15.70 -22.62
#